data_8729e235b2b4c136332ca136b8b1ff2e
#
_entry.id   8729e235b2b4c136332ca136b8b1ff2e
#
_cell.length_a   1.000
_cell.length_b   1.000
_cell.length_c   1.000
_cell.angle_alpha   90.00
_cell.angle_beta   90.00
_cell.angle_gamma   90.00
#
_symmetry.space_group_name_H-M   'P 1'
#
loop_
_entity.id
_entity.type
_entity.pdbx_description
1 polymer ?
#
loop_
_entity_poly.entity_id
_entity_poly.type
_entity_poly.pdbx_seq_one_letter_code
_entity_poly.pdbx_strand_id
1 'polypeptide(L)'
;LASQPALAGKKDDTLRMAYDQAPESVDPYFNNVRIGVIIAANVWDTLLYRDPVTNEYKGQLAKSWKQVDDKTMEFELREGVKFHNGEEFDADSVVYTLNYVADPKNKAVTQQNVAWIDKVEKIDKYKVRLTTKEPFPGAKEYLSTTAAIHPAKYYQEVGPKGMNAKPVGSGPYKVTDYQPGKSITLERNADYFKDSPKAQPKIGRVVIRFIPDRQTQMAEVISGGEDLIMSVPKDQAEQLGQMPNLQMVTGNTMRIVFMQMNIQDGTPAPQLKDERVRKAIIHAIDRDAMLKN
;
A
#
# COMPACT_ATOMS: atom_id res chain seq x y z
N LEU A 1 18.17 37.87 9.96
CA LEU A 1 17.58 36.78 10.74
C LEU A 1 18.03 35.48 10.10
N ALA A 2 19.08 34.85 10.66
CA ALA A 2 19.54 33.55 10.21
C ALA A 2 18.48 32.51 10.64
N SER A 3 17.78 31.90 9.69
CA SER A 3 16.96 30.72 9.93
C SER A 3 17.91 29.60 10.35
N GLN A 4 17.81 29.17 11.62
CA GLN A 4 18.43 27.90 12.02
C GLN A 4 17.85 26.79 11.15
N PRO A 5 18.68 25.92 10.58
CA PRO A 5 18.18 24.74 9.90
C PRO A 5 17.33 23.96 10.88
N ALA A 6 16.08 23.74 10.54
CA ALA A 6 15.20 22.87 11.30
C ALA A 6 15.86 21.47 11.25
N LEU A 7 16.49 21.06 12.35
CA LEU A 7 16.94 19.68 12.51
C LEU A 7 15.72 18.81 12.53
N ALA A 8 15.42 18.21 11.37
CA ALA A 8 14.29 17.37 11.17
C ALA A 8 14.29 16.18 12.14
N GLY A 9 13.13 15.81 12.60
CA GLY A 9 12.74 14.49 13.04
C GLY A 9 13.00 14.10 14.49
N LYS A 10 14.19 14.11 14.99
CA LYS A 10 14.50 13.49 16.30
C LYS A 10 14.03 14.25 17.54
N LYS A 11 13.84 15.57 17.44
CA LYS A 11 13.45 16.41 18.59
C LYS A 11 11.95 16.45 18.87
N ASP A 12 11.13 16.24 17.83
CA ASP A 12 9.66 16.31 17.90
C ASP A 12 8.96 14.97 17.57
N ASP A 13 9.73 13.85 17.52
CA ASP A 13 9.26 12.51 17.22
C ASP A 13 8.47 12.45 15.89
N THR A 14 8.88 13.26 14.91
CA THR A 14 8.20 13.40 13.61
C THR A 14 9.13 12.99 12.47
N LEU A 15 8.64 12.16 11.54
CA LEU A 15 9.23 11.89 10.24
C LEU A 15 8.50 12.72 9.19
N ARG A 16 9.23 13.54 8.45
CA ARG A 16 8.72 14.33 7.31
C ARG A 16 9.16 13.69 6.02
N MET A 17 8.21 13.42 5.14
CA MET A 17 8.47 12.73 3.88
C MET A 17 7.84 13.51 2.73
N ALA A 18 8.60 13.80 1.67
CA ALA A 18 8.05 14.27 0.42
C ALA A 18 7.86 13.13 -0.59
N TYR A 19 6.74 13.19 -1.31
CA TYR A 19 6.42 12.27 -2.40
C TYR A 19 5.90 13.04 -3.61
N ASP A 20 6.22 12.56 -4.82
CA ASP A 20 5.95 13.29 -6.09
C ASP A 20 4.49 13.23 -6.56
N GLN A 21 3.68 12.37 -5.98
CA GLN A 21 2.29 12.17 -6.37
C GLN A 21 1.40 12.02 -5.14
N ALA A 22 0.24 12.69 -5.16
CA ALA A 22 -0.82 12.44 -4.19
C ALA A 22 -1.63 11.19 -4.57
N PRO A 23 -2.20 10.44 -3.60
CA PRO A 23 -3.15 9.38 -3.90
C PRO A 23 -4.47 9.98 -4.42
N GLU A 24 -5.12 9.28 -5.35
CA GLU A 24 -6.48 9.63 -5.81
C GLU A 24 -7.51 9.43 -4.69
N SER A 25 -7.29 8.43 -3.89
CA SER A 25 -8.04 8.11 -2.68
C SER A 25 -7.11 7.54 -1.62
N VAL A 26 -7.42 7.81 -0.34
CA VAL A 26 -6.74 7.14 0.79
C VAL A 26 -7.32 5.76 1.04
N ASP A 27 -8.58 5.51 0.63
CA ASP A 27 -9.16 4.17 0.69
C ASP A 27 -8.35 3.21 -0.20
N PRO A 28 -7.75 2.13 0.37
CA PRO A 28 -6.83 1.25 -0.34
C PRO A 28 -7.43 0.56 -1.57
N TYR A 29 -8.75 0.38 -1.61
CA TYR A 29 -9.43 -0.26 -2.74
C TYR A 29 -9.77 0.69 -3.89
N PHE A 30 -9.69 2.00 -3.63
CA PHE A 30 -9.98 3.05 -4.60
C PHE A 30 -8.73 3.88 -4.94
N ASN A 31 -7.55 3.30 -4.70
CA ASN A 31 -6.27 3.89 -5.03
C ASN A 31 -5.40 2.92 -5.82
N ASN A 32 -4.75 3.40 -6.87
CA ASN A 32 -3.86 2.62 -7.73
C ASN A 32 -2.42 3.15 -7.77
N VAL A 33 -2.07 4.12 -6.91
CA VAL A 33 -0.73 4.69 -6.88
C VAL A 33 0.06 4.24 -5.65
N ARG A 34 1.38 4.16 -5.81
CA ARG A 34 2.29 3.60 -4.81
C ARG A 34 2.19 4.27 -3.44
N ILE A 35 2.04 5.61 -3.40
CA ILE A 35 1.93 6.32 -2.12
C ILE A 35 0.70 5.89 -1.33
N GLY A 36 -0.42 5.62 -2.00
CA GLY A 36 -1.61 5.09 -1.35
C GLY A 36 -1.37 3.70 -0.74
N VAL A 37 -0.58 2.84 -1.39
CA VAL A 37 -0.18 1.54 -0.83
C VAL A 37 0.70 1.72 0.42
N ILE A 38 1.62 2.68 0.41
CA ILE A 38 2.47 3.01 1.57
C ILE A 38 1.61 3.50 2.74
N ILE A 39 0.66 4.39 2.49
CA ILE A 39 -0.28 4.89 3.50
C ILE A 39 -1.13 3.73 4.02
N ALA A 40 -1.71 2.92 3.12
CA ALA A 40 -2.55 1.78 3.47
C ALA A 40 -1.83 0.78 4.37
N ALA A 41 -0.57 0.45 4.09
CA ALA A 41 0.24 -0.46 4.89
C ALA A 41 0.47 0.03 6.34
N ASN A 42 0.34 1.33 6.59
CA ASN A 42 0.50 1.93 7.91
C ASN A 42 -0.84 2.15 8.64
N VAL A 43 -1.93 2.37 7.90
CA VAL A 43 -3.23 2.72 8.47
C VAL A 43 -4.15 1.52 8.63
N TRP A 44 -4.03 0.51 7.78
CA TRP A 44 -4.84 -0.71 7.81
C TRP A 44 -4.00 -1.96 8.02
N ASP A 45 -4.63 -2.99 8.52
CA ASP A 45 -4.09 -4.33 8.57
C ASP A 45 -4.84 -5.28 7.63
N THR A 46 -4.15 -6.32 7.24
CA THR A 46 -4.61 -7.44 6.42
C THR A 46 -4.75 -8.70 7.28
N LEU A 47 -5.32 -9.77 6.76
CA LEU A 47 -5.41 -11.03 7.51
C LEU A 47 -4.03 -11.63 7.81
N LEU A 48 -3.13 -11.56 6.85
CA LEU A 48 -1.77 -12.07 6.93
C LEU A 48 -0.76 -10.94 6.82
N TYR A 49 0.46 -11.20 7.21
CA TYR A 49 1.63 -10.34 7.04
C TYR A 49 2.71 -11.14 6.31
N ARG A 50 3.34 -10.53 5.33
CA ARG A 50 4.53 -11.08 4.70
C ARG A 50 5.76 -10.36 5.23
N ASP A 51 6.66 -11.11 5.85
CA ASP A 51 7.89 -10.56 6.37
C ASP A 51 8.78 -10.07 5.21
N PRO A 52 9.19 -8.79 5.19
CA PRO A 52 9.92 -8.22 4.04
C PRO A 52 11.35 -8.75 3.91
N VAL A 53 11.89 -9.40 4.95
CA VAL A 53 13.26 -9.93 4.95
C VAL A 53 13.25 -11.42 4.63
N THR A 54 12.42 -12.20 5.34
CA THR A 54 12.38 -13.66 5.20
C THR A 54 11.39 -14.12 4.12
N ASN A 55 10.47 -13.25 3.68
CA ASN A 55 9.34 -13.56 2.81
C ASN A 55 8.34 -14.57 3.39
N GLU A 56 8.42 -14.89 4.66
CA GLU A 56 7.49 -15.78 5.34
C GLU A 56 6.16 -15.09 5.62
N TYR A 57 5.07 -15.87 5.51
CA TYR A 57 3.75 -15.40 5.90
C TYR A 57 3.53 -15.64 7.39
N LYS A 58 3.09 -14.60 8.09
CA LYS A 58 2.71 -14.61 9.51
C LYS A 58 1.26 -14.17 9.66
N GLY A 59 0.62 -14.58 10.75
CA GLY A 59 -0.72 -14.08 11.07
C GLY A 59 -0.67 -12.61 11.47
N GLN A 60 -1.58 -11.78 10.89
CA GLN A 60 -1.77 -10.37 11.24
C GLN A 60 -3.10 -10.20 11.99
N LEU A 61 -4.20 -9.89 11.31
CA LEU A 61 -5.55 -9.91 11.91
C LEU A 61 -6.06 -11.35 12.12
N ALA A 62 -5.60 -12.30 11.32
CA ALA A 62 -5.74 -13.73 11.64
C ALA A 62 -4.57 -14.17 12.52
N LYS A 63 -4.83 -14.90 13.59
CA LYS A 63 -3.79 -15.54 14.42
C LYS A 63 -3.26 -16.82 13.78
N SER A 64 -4.11 -17.52 13.00
CA SER A 64 -3.74 -18.72 12.25
C SER A 64 -4.67 -18.92 11.06
N TRP A 65 -4.26 -19.77 10.13
CA TRP A 65 -5.07 -20.17 8.99
C TRP A 65 -4.82 -21.63 8.61
N LYS A 66 -5.78 -22.21 7.93
CA LYS A 66 -5.71 -23.59 7.43
C LYS A 66 -6.23 -23.65 6.00
N GLN A 67 -5.48 -24.30 5.12
CA GLN A 67 -6.00 -24.74 3.82
C GLN A 67 -6.87 -25.95 4.04
N VAL A 68 -8.15 -25.86 3.67
CA VAL A 68 -9.13 -26.96 3.82
C VAL A 68 -9.12 -27.83 2.58
N ASP A 69 -9.14 -27.20 1.42
CA ASP A 69 -9.01 -27.81 0.09
C ASP A 69 -8.39 -26.81 -0.90
N ASP A 70 -8.34 -27.13 -2.19
CA ASP A 70 -7.69 -26.31 -3.21
C ASP A 70 -8.28 -24.90 -3.38
N LYS A 71 -9.53 -24.70 -2.96
CA LYS A 71 -10.27 -23.44 -3.10
C LYS A 71 -10.67 -22.81 -1.76
N THR A 72 -10.46 -23.48 -0.64
CA THR A 72 -11.03 -23.09 0.64
C THR A 72 -9.96 -22.90 1.71
N MET A 73 -9.97 -21.73 2.35
CA MET A 73 -9.15 -21.40 3.50
C MET A 73 -10.02 -21.01 4.69
N GLU A 74 -9.66 -21.47 5.88
CA GLU A 74 -10.25 -20.99 7.15
C GLU A 74 -9.24 -20.17 7.92
N PHE A 75 -9.73 -19.11 8.57
CA PHE A 75 -8.93 -18.19 9.37
C PHE A 75 -9.51 -18.08 10.78
N GLU A 76 -8.65 -18.28 11.79
CA GLU A 76 -8.94 -17.93 13.17
C GLU A 76 -8.49 -16.48 13.39
N LEU A 77 -9.42 -15.61 13.77
CA LEU A 77 -9.18 -14.18 13.90
C LEU A 77 -8.63 -13.81 15.29
N ARG A 78 -7.93 -12.69 15.38
CA ARG A 78 -7.52 -12.11 16.66
C ARG A 78 -8.70 -11.50 17.39
N GLU A 79 -8.73 -11.70 18.69
CA GLU A 79 -9.73 -11.10 19.60
C GLU A 79 -9.16 -9.79 20.19
N GLY A 80 -10.03 -8.87 20.54
CA GLY A 80 -9.68 -7.63 21.24
C GLY A 80 -9.00 -6.57 20.37
N VAL A 81 -8.83 -6.80 19.06
CA VAL A 81 -8.35 -5.77 18.13
C VAL A 81 -9.46 -4.74 17.89
N LYS A 82 -9.08 -3.45 17.88
CA LYS A 82 -10.00 -2.34 17.63
C LYS A 82 -9.54 -1.51 16.43
N PHE A 83 -10.50 -1.05 15.67
CA PHE A 83 -10.27 -0.01 14.68
C PHE A 83 -10.03 1.35 15.34
N HIS A 84 -9.50 2.29 14.59
CA HIS A 84 -9.14 3.64 15.09
C HIS A 84 -10.32 4.43 15.66
N ASN A 85 -11.55 4.11 15.25
CA ASN A 85 -12.79 4.69 15.76
C ASN A 85 -13.35 3.94 16.99
N GLY A 86 -12.67 2.90 17.48
CA GLY A 86 -13.08 2.10 18.62
C GLY A 86 -13.99 0.91 18.27
N GLU A 87 -14.41 0.76 17.01
CA GLU A 87 -15.17 -0.42 16.55
C GLU A 87 -14.34 -1.68 16.73
N GLU A 88 -14.96 -2.75 17.25
CA GLU A 88 -14.29 -4.04 17.44
C GLU A 88 -14.08 -4.74 16.10
N PHE A 89 -12.89 -5.31 15.90
CA PHE A 89 -12.59 -6.18 14.78
C PHE A 89 -13.10 -7.59 15.07
N ASP A 90 -13.89 -8.15 14.16
CA ASP A 90 -14.38 -9.50 14.19
C ASP A 90 -14.64 -10.06 12.78
N ALA A 91 -15.31 -11.22 12.71
CA ALA A 91 -15.64 -11.87 11.45
C ALA A 91 -16.54 -11.01 10.54
N ASP A 92 -17.42 -10.17 11.09
CA ASP A 92 -18.29 -9.32 10.29
C ASP A 92 -17.49 -8.29 9.49
N SER A 93 -16.40 -7.77 10.06
CA SER A 93 -15.47 -6.86 9.36
C SER A 93 -14.81 -7.52 8.15
N VAL A 94 -14.37 -8.77 8.30
CA VAL A 94 -13.72 -9.55 7.23
C VAL A 94 -14.72 -9.90 6.13
N VAL A 95 -15.86 -10.48 6.54
CA VAL A 95 -16.92 -10.91 5.63
C VAL A 95 -17.45 -9.73 4.81
N TYR A 96 -17.77 -8.63 5.49
CA TYR A 96 -18.25 -7.43 4.79
C TYR A 96 -17.22 -6.89 3.82
N THR A 97 -15.99 -6.65 4.29
CA THR A 97 -14.96 -6.01 3.46
C THR A 97 -14.67 -6.83 2.21
N LEU A 98 -14.32 -8.10 2.37
CA LEU A 98 -13.86 -8.91 1.24
C LEU A 98 -14.97 -9.21 0.23
N ASN A 99 -16.22 -9.45 0.70
CA ASN A 99 -17.35 -9.63 -0.21
C ASN A 99 -17.71 -8.32 -0.93
N TYR A 100 -17.65 -7.17 -0.23
CA TYR A 100 -17.92 -5.87 -0.82
C TYR A 100 -16.95 -5.56 -1.97
N VAL A 101 -15.64 -5.70 -1.71
CA VAL A 101 -14.62 -5.35 -2.71
C VAL A 101 -14.49 -6.38 -3.83
N ALA A 102 -14.88 -7.64 -3.58
CA ALA A 102 -14.93 -8.68 -4.61
C ALA A 102 -16.13 -8.53 -5.57
N ASP A 103 -17.19 -7.83 -5.16
CA ASP A 103 -18.34 -7.57 -6.05
C ASP A 103 -18.00 -6.46 -7.07
N PRO A 104 -17.97 -6.77 -8.40
CA PRO A 104 -17.66 -5.78 -9.42
C PRO A 104 -18.64 -4.60 -9.47
N LYS A 105 -19.84 -4.72 -8.92
CA LYS A 105 -20.82 -3.61 -8.85
C LYS A 105 -20.30 -2.45 -8.00
N ASN A 106 -19.42 -2.69 -7.05
CA ASN A 106 -18.82 -1.68 -6.18
C ASN A 106 -17.68 -0.91 -6.83
N LYS A 107 -17.25 -1.33 -8.04
CA LYS A 107 -16.27 -0.61 -8.88
C LYS A 107 -14.97 -0.26 -8.16
N ALA A 108 -14.47 -1.18 -7.32
CA ALA A 108 -13.17 -1.01 -6.70
C ALA A 108 -12.10 -0.86 -7.79
N VAL A 109 -11.25 0.16 -7.69
CA VAL A 109 -10.17 0.43 -8.67
C VAL A 109 -9.18 -0.74 -8.71
N THR A 110 -8.95 -1.39 -7.57
CA THR A 110 -8.06 -2.55 -7.43
C THR A 110 -8.80 -3.88 -7.53
N GLN A 111 -9.91 -3.93 -8.27
CA GLN A 111 -10.78 -5.12 -8.42
C GLN A 111 -10.01 -6.39 -8.77
N GLN A 112 -8.98 -6.29 -9.64
CA GLN A 112 -8.17 -7.45 -10.03
C GLN A 112 -7.46 -8.12 -8.85
N ASN A 113 -7.17 -7.38 -7.78
CA ASN A 113 -6.49 -7.90 -6.60
C ASN A 113 -7.38 -8.79 -5.73
N VAL A 114 -8.70 -8.73 -5.92
CA VAL A 114 -9.71 -9.45 -5.11
C VAL A 114 -10.70 -10.25 -5.97
N ALA A 115 -10.61 -10.16 -7.30
CA ALA A 115 -11.53 -10.82 -8.25
C ALA A 115 -11.51 -12.35 -8.17
N TRP A 116 -10.47 -12.93 -7.60
CA TRP A 116 -10.30 -14.37 -7.36
C TRP A 116 -11.15 -14.89 -6.19
N ILE A 117 -11.63 -14.01 -5.31
CA ILE A 117 -12.51 -14.36 -4.19
C ILE A 117 -13.91 -14.66 -4.75
N ASP A 118 -14.46 -15.81 -4.39
CA ASP A 118 -15.86 -16.15 -4.66
C ASP A 118 -16.74 -15.61 -3.53
N LYS A 119 -16.46 -16.03 -2.30
CA LYS A 119 -17.17 -15.57 -1.10
C LYS A 119 -16.33 -15.70 0.16
N VAL A 120 -16.73 -14.92 1.17
CA VAL A 120 -16.25 -15.07 2.55
C VAL A 120 -17.46 -15.25 3.46
N GLU A 121 -17.42 -16.27 4.31
CA GLU A 121 -18.53 -16.65 5.21
C GLU A 121 -18.06 -16.62 6.66
N LYS A 122 -18.92 -16.12 7.53
CA LYS A 122 -18.73 -16.18 8.97
C LYS A 122 -19.03 -17.61 9.46
N ILE A 123 -18.05 -18.24 10.14
CA ILE A 123 -18.28 -19.51 10.83
C ILE A 123 -18.70 -19.22 12.27
N ASP A 124 -17.97 -18.29 12.92
CA ASP A 124 -18.29 -17.80 14.24
C ASP A 124 -17.76 -16.36 14.43
N LYS A 125 -17.87 -15.78 15.64
CA LYS A 125 -17.45 -14.38 15.89
C LYS A 125 -16.02 -14.09 15.46
N TYR A 126 -15.12 -15.07 15.62
CA TYR A 126 -13.68 -14.91 15.31
C TYR A 126 -13.18 -15.98 14.35
N LYS A 127 -14.06 -16.51 13.50
CA LYS A 127 -13.68 -17.48 12.50
C LYS A 127 -14.40 -17.24 11.18
N VAL A 128 -13.64 -17.22 10.09
CA VAL A 128 -14.17 -17.04 8.74
C VAL A 128 -13.66 -18.13 7.80
N ARG A 129 -14.46 -18.40 6.76
CA ARG A 129 -14.09 -19.24 5.62
C ARG A 129 -14.07 -18.38 4.37
N LEU A 130 -12.97 -18.44 3.63
CA LEU A 130 -12.80 -17.82 2.33
C LEU A 130 -12.77 -18.90 1.27
N THR A 131 -13.61 -18.75 0.25
CA THR A 131 -13.66 -19.62 -0.91
C THR A 131 -13.22 -18.84 -2.15
N THR A 132 -12.39 -19.45 -2.99
CA THR A 132 -11.91 -18.88 -4.24
C THR A 132 -12.70 -19.45 -5.42
N LYS A 133 -12.88 -18.66 -6.49
CA LYS A 133 -13.59 -19.11 -7.72
C LYS A 133 -12.91 -20.32 -8.36
N GLU A 134 -11.57 -20.25 -8.44
CA GLU A 134 -10.71 -21.33 -8.91
C GLU A 134 -9.53 -21.49 -7.95
N PRO A 135 -8.79 -22.62 -7.97
CA PRO A 135 -7.58 -22.76 -7.17
C PRO A 135 -6.64 -21.59 -7.40
N PHE A 136 -6.31 -20.86 -6.33
CA PHE A 136 -5.53 -19.62 -6.44
C PHE A 136 -4.31 -19.63 -5.50
N PRO A 137 -3.14 -20.12 -5.95
CA PRO A 137 -1.93 -20.18 -5.13
C PRO A 137 -1.45 -18.83 -4.60
N GLY A 138 -1.79 -17.73 -5.28
CA GLY A 138 -1.44 -16.36 -4.90
C GLY A 138 -2.25 -15.78 -3.73
N ALA A 139 -3.26 -16.47 -3.21
CA ALA A 139 -4.18 -15.95 -2.20
C ALA A 139 -3.47 -15.33 -1.00
N LYS A 140 -2.45 -15.99 -0.45
CA LYS A 140 -1.69 -15.49 0.71
C LYS A 140 -0.97 -14.17 0.43
N GLU A 141 -0.46 -13.98 -0.79
CA GLU A 141 0.19 -12.73 -1.18
C GLU A 141 -0.80 -11.56 -1.12
N TYR A 142 -1.96 -11.70 -1.75
CA TYR A 142 -2.98 -10.65 -1.72
C TYR A 142 -3.54 -10.40 -0.32
N LEU A 143 -3.75 -11.47 0.47
CA LEU A 143 -4.22 -11.39 1.86
C LEU A 143 -3.17 -10.83 2.83
N SER A 144 -1.93 -10.65 2.41
CA SER A 144 -0.85 -10.04 3.20
C SER A 144 -0.46 -8.64 2.74
N THR A 145 -0.88 -8.20 1.55
CA THR A 145 -0.41 -6.94 0.96
C THR A 145 -1.52 -5.97 0.60
N THR A 146 -2.60 -6.43 -0.04
CA THR A 146 -3.61 -5.55 -0.64
C THR A 146 -5.02 -5.70 -0.09
N ALA A 147 -5.32 -6.82 0.58
CA ALA A 147 -6.64 -7.10 1.13
C ALA A 147 -6.81 -6.50 2.55
N ALA A 148 -6.76 -5.19 2.65
CA ALA A 148 -6.93 -4.43 3.89
C ALA A 148 -8.36 -4.59 4.45
N ILE A 149 -8.50 -4.78 5.76
CA ILE A 149 -9.82 -4.97 6.38
C ILE A 149 -10.36 -3.64 6.92
N HIS A 150 -11.59 -3.32 6.56
CA HIS A 150 -12.31 -2.12 6.99
C HIS A 150 -13.23 -2.39 8.19
N PRO A 151 -13.53 -1.38 9.03
CA PRO A 151 -14.57 -1.44 10.04
C PRO A 151 -15.94 -1.51 9.35
N ALA A 152 -16.64 -2.64 9.50
CA ALA A 152 -17.83 -2.94 8.70
C ALA A 152 -18.96 -1.92 8.87
N LYS A 153 -19.29 -1.57 10.11
CA LYS A 153 -20.38 -0.62 10.40
C LYS A 153 -20.06 0.77 9.88
N TYR A 154 -18.86 1.25 10.17
CA TYR A 154 -18.41 2.56 9.69
C TYR A 154 -18.41 2.62 8.16
N TYR A 155 -17.85 1.60 7.50
CA TYR A 155 -17.77 1.59 6.04
C TYR A 155 -19.14 1.49 5.36
N GLN A 156 -20.09 0.73 5.96
CA GLN A 156 -21.48 0.69 5.50
C GLN A 156 -22.17 2.05 5.56
N GLU A 157 -21.87 2.84 6.59
CA GLU A 157 -22.44 4.18 6.78
C GLU A 157 -21.85 5.19 5.81
N VAL A 158 -20.52 5.22 5.67
CA VAL A 158 -19.83 6.33 4.96
C VAL A 158 -19.43 5.99 3.53
N GLY A 159 -19.27 4.72 3.19
CA GLY A 159 -18.79 4.23 1.90
C GLY A 159 -17.37 4.70 1.54
N PRO A 160 -16.94 4.47 0.27
CA PRO A 160 -15.58 4.83 -0.17
C PRO A 160 -15.26 6.32 -0.04
N LYS A 161 -16.24 7.19 -0.33
CA LYS A 161 -16.04 8.65 -0.23
C LYS A 161 -15.83 9.11 1.21
N GLY A 162 -16.61 8.57 2.16
CA GLY A 162 -16.45 8.88 3.56
C GLY A 162 -15.16 8.30 4.14
N MET A 163 -14.79 7.07 3.74
CA MET A 163 -13.52 6.45 4.11
C MET A 163 -12.33 7.27 3.58
N ASN A 164 -12.41 7.83 2.38
CA ASN A 164 -11.40 8.74 1.86
C ASN A 164 -11.31 10.06 2.65
N ALA A 165 -12.45 10.62 3.04
CA ALA A 165 -12.49 11.89 3.78
C ALA A 165 -12.01 11.74 5.24
N LYS A 166 -12.35 10.62 5.88
CA LYS A 166 -11.96 10.31 7.26
C LYS A 166 -11.54 8.84 7.35
N PRO A 167 -10.28 8.54 7.03
CA PRO A 167 -9.77 7.18 7.01
C PRO A 167 -9.78 6.53 8.40
N VAL A 168 -10.32 5.32 8.48
CA VAL A 168 -10.38 4.52 9.69
C VAL A 168 -9.86 3.11 9.38
N GLY A 169 -8.76 2.74 10.00
CA GLY A 169 -8.15 1.41 9.90
C GLY A 169 -7.91 0.79 11.26
N SER A 170 -7.14 -0.29 11.30
CA SER A 170 -6.70 -1.00 12.50
C SER A 170 -5.19 -0.90 12.72
N GLY A 171 -4.48 -0.24 11.81
CA GLY A 171 -3.03 -0.24 11.70
C GLY A 171 -2.28 0.51 12.79
N PRO A 172 -0.94 0.48 12.73
CA PRO A 172 -0.07 1.12 13.72
C PRO A 172 -0.14 2.66 13.73
N TYR A 173 -0.69 3.27 12.68
CA TYR A 173 -0.88 4.71 12.58
C TYR A 173 -2.32 5.08 12.25
N LYS A 174 -2.80 6.19 12.83
CA LYS A 174 -4.10 6.82 12.57
C LYS A 174 -3.91 8.06 11.70
N VAL A 175 -4.79 8.29 10.74
CA VAL A 175 -4.82 9.57 10.01
C VAL A 175 -5.47 10.63 10.90
N THR A 176 -4.74 11.71 11.18
CA THR A 176 -5.23 12.83 12.00
C THR A 176 -5.48 14.11 11.21
N ASP A 177 -4.82 14.26 10.07
CA ASP A 177 -5.09 15.31 9.10
C ASP A 177 -4.90 14.79 7.68
N TYR A 178 -5.81 15.15 6.78
CA TYR A 178 -5.70 14.87 5.37
C TYR A 178 -6.17 16.05 4.54
N GLN A 179 -5.23 16.62 3.81
CA GLN A 179 -5.46 17.70 2.85
C GLN A 179 -5.23 17.17 1.43
N PRO A 180 -6.30 16.83 0.69
CA PRO A 180 -6.19 16.23 -0.63
C PRO A 180 -5.25 17.01 -1.56
N GLY A 181 -4.33 16.31 -2.20
CA GLY A 181 -3.33 16.89 -3.09
C GLY A 181 -2.19 17.66 -2.41
N LYS A 182 -2.21 17.83 -1.08
CA LYS A 182 -1.21 18.60 -0.33
C LYS A 182 -0.41 17.74 0.64
N SER A 183 -1.09 17.12 1.61
CA SER A 183 -0.42 16.36 2.66
C SER A 183 -1.36 15.40 3.39
N ILE A 184 -0.76 14.45 4.08
CA ILE A 184 -1.42 13.59 5.06
C ILE A 184 -0.55 13.48 6.30
N THR A 185 -1.17 13.54 7.47
CA THR A 185 -0.52 13.35 8.77
C THR A 185 -1.01 12.07 9.42
N LEU A 186 -0.06 11.24 9.81
CA LEU A 186 -0.29 10.00 10.52
C LEU A 186 0.26 10.13 11.93
N GLU A 187 -0.50 9.73 12.94
CA GLU A 187 -0.05 9.67 14.34
C GLU A 187 -0.06 8.23 14.83
N ARG A 188 0.90 7.91 15.68
CA ARG A 188 1.04 6.57 16.28
C ARG A 188 -0.25 6.16 16.98
N ASN A 189 -0.72 4.96 16.68
CA ASN A 189 -1.82 4.32 17.38
C ASN A 189 -1.30 3.71 18.69
N ALA A 190 -1.53 4.37 19.82
CA ALA A 190 -1.11 3.88 21.13
C ALA A 190 -1.79 2.57 21.53
N ASP A 191 -2.97 2.29 20.98
CA ASP A 191 -3.79 1.10 21.25
C ASP A 191 -3.52 -0.03 20.25
N TYR A 192 -2.47 0.09 19.43
CA TYR A 192 -2.13 -0.95 18.46
C TYR A 192 -1.81 -2.26 19.16
N PHE A 193 -2.38 -3.37 18.67
CA PHE A 193 -2.25 -4.67 19.33
C PHE A 193 -0.79 -5.14 19.36
N LYS A 194 -0.36 -5.62 20.55
CA LYS A 194 1.08 -5.86 20.87
C LYS A 194 1.69 -7.00 20.08
N ASP A 195 0.89 -8.01 19.72
CA ASP A 195 1.36 -9.23 19.04
C ASP A 195 1.38 -9.09 17.52
N SER A 196 1.33 -7.88 17.00
CA SER A 196 1.42 -7.62 15.57
C SER A 196 2.81 -7.95 15.03
N PRO A 197 2.93 -8.71 13.92
CA PRO A 197 4.21 -8.95 13.26
C PRO A 197 4.81 -7.67 12.64
N LYS A 198 4.02 -6.61 12.45
CA LYS A 198 4.52 -5.27 12.05
C LYS A 198 5.31 -4.58 13.16
N ALA A 199 5.29 -5.12 14.39
CA ALA A 199 5.81 -4.50 15.60
C ALA A 199 5.10 -3.19 15.99
N GLN A 200 5.50 -2.61 17.12
CA GLN A 200 4.95 -1.32 17.56
C GLN A 200 5.61 -0.16 16.82
N PRO A 201 4.84 0.87 16.44
CA PRO A 201 5.38 2.05 15.76
C PRO A 201 6.35 2.80 16.65
N LYS A 202 7.55 3.07 16.13
CA LYS A 202 8.61 3.76 16.88
C LYS A 202 8.52 5.29 16.74
N ILE A 203 8.03 5.79 15.61
CA ILE A 203 7.91 7.22 15.30
C ILE A 203 6.54 7.70 15.77
N GLY A 204 6.47 8.84 16.45
CA GLY A 204 5.21 9.39 16.96
C GLY A 204 4.30 9.95 15.89
N ARG A 205 4.89 10.65 14.91
CA ARG A 205 4.17 11.31 13.83
C ARG A 205 4.87 11.12 12.49
N VAL A 206 4.11 10.91 11.42
CA VAL A 206 4.61 10.92 10.05
C VAL A 206 3.81 11.93 9.25
N VAL A 207 4.49 12.89 8.64
CA VAL A 207 3.90 13.90 7.74
C VAL A 207 4.36 13.61 6.33
N ILE A 208 3.43 13.33 5.43
CA ILE A 208 3.73 13.10 4.01
C ILE A 208 3.23 14.32 3.22
N ARG A 209 4.12 15.06 2.60
CA ARG A 209 3.81 16.17 1.71
C ARG A 209 3.85 15.72 0.26
N PHE A 210 2.87 16.11 -0.52
CA PHE A 210 2.83 15.78 -1.95
C PHE A 210 3.45 16.94 -2.73
N ILE A 211 4.72 16.77 -3.10
CA ILE A 211 5.51 17.77 -3.82
C ILE A 211 5.87 17.20 -5.19
N PRO A 212 5.17 17.56 -6.29
CA PRO A 212 5.41 16.98 -7.61
C PRO A 212 6.80 17.28 -8.17
N ASP A 213 7.33 18.47 -7.87
CA ASP A 213 8.63 18.89 -8.37
C ASP A 213 9.78 18.26 -7.58
N ARG A 214 10.61 17.47 -8.26
CA ARG A 214 11.72 16.74 -7.66
C ARG A 214 12.86 17.64 -7.19
N GLN A 215 13.10 18.76 -7.86
CA GLN A 215 14.13 19.71 -7.44
C GLN A 215 13.75 20.35 -6.10
N THR A 216 12.47 20.67 -5.94
CA THR A 216 11.93 21.15 -4.67
C THR A 216 12.08 20.08 -3.57
N GLN A 217 11.76 18.80 -3.84
CA GLN A 217 11.96 17.74 -2.85
C GLN A 217 13.43 17.63 -2.41
N MET A 218 14.36 17.71 -3.35
CA MET A 218 15.80 17.68 -3.02
C MET A 218 16.24 18.91 -2.22
N ALA A 219 15.79 20.10 -2.59
CA ALA A 219 16.07 21.31 -1.83
C ALA A 219 15.55 21.23 -0.39
N GLU A 220 14.34 20.68 -0.20
CA GLU A 220 13.74 20.46 1.12
C GLU A 220 14.54 19.48 1.97
N VAL A 221 15.02 18.35 1.40
CA VAL A 221 15.83 17.40 2.18
C VAL A 221 17.22 17.95 2.50
N ILE A 222 17.83 18.71 1.59
CA ILE A 222 19.12 19.35 1.82
C ILE A 222 19.03 20.40 2.93
N SER A 223 17.95 21.19 2.94
CA SER A 223 17.72 22.23 3.96
C SER A 223 17.20 21.68 5.30
N GLY A 224 16.83 20.39 5.36
CA GLY A 224 16.24 19.77 6.54
C GLY A 224 14.75 20.06 6.73
N GLY A 225 14.04 20.52 5.70
CA GLY A 225 12.59 20.65 5.68
C GLY A 225 11.88 19.31 5.57
N GLU A 226 12.52 18.36 4.90
CA GLU A 226 12.09 16.96 4.81
C GLU A 226 13.19 16.01 5.31
N ASP A 227 12.79 14.88 5.87
CA ASP A 227 13.70 13.83 6.38
C ASP A 227 13.92 12.73 5.36
N LEU A 228 12.95 12.50 4.46
CA LEU A 228 12.94 11.38 3.52
C LEU A 228 12.33 11.80 2.18
N ILE A 229 13.04 11.49 1.10
CA ILE A 229 12.51 11.50 -0.26
C ILE A 229 12.76 10.15 -0.93
N MET A 230 11.96 9.81 -1.92
CA MET A 230 12.06 8.52 -2.62
C MET A 230 12.30 8.72 -4.12
N SER A 231 12.84 7.68 -4.76
CA SER A 231 13.02 7.64 -6.22
C SER A 231 13.92 8.75 -6.76
N VAL A 232 15.02 9.02 -6.04
CA VAL A 232 16.05 9.98 -6.46
C VAL A 232 16.74 9.47 -7.74
N PRO A 233 16.87 10.27 -8.80
CA PRO A 233 17.64 9.89 -9.99
C PRO A 233 19.09 9.57 -9.65
N LYS A 234 19.70 8.65 -10.43
CA LYS A 234 21.05 8.11 -10.13
C LYS A 234 22.13 9.21 -10.07
N ASP A 235 22.15 10.12 -11.03
CA ASP A 235 23.08 11.24 -11.10
C ASP A 235 22.99 12.17 -9.87
N GLN A 236 21.78 12.41 -9.40
CA GLN A 236 21.51 13.23 -8.21
C GLN A 236 21.76 12.46 -6.91
N ALA A 237 21.52 11.15 -6.90
CA ALA A 237 21.79 10.29 -5.77
C ALA A 237 23.28 10.27 -5.40
N GLU A 238 24.18 10.26 -6.40
CA GLU A 238 25.61 10.31 -6.19
C GLU A 238 26.05 11.64 -5.52
N GLN A 239 25.48 12.77 -5.96
CA GLN A 239 25.74 14.07 -5.37
C GLN A 239 25.23 14.19 -3.93
N LEU A 240 24.00 13.77 -3.69
CA LEU A 240 23.39 13.78 -2.35
C LEU A 240 24.12 12.85 -1.38
N GLY A 241 24.60 11.70 -1.85
CA GLY A 241 25.35 10.73 -1.06
C GLY A 241 26.70 11.21 -0.57
N GLN A 242 27.26 12.29 -1.16
CA GLN A 242 28.50 12.94 -0.70
C GLN A 242 28.26 13.94 0.45
N MET A 243 27.01 14.28 0.73
CA MET A 243 26.69 15.24 1.80
C MET A 243 26.72 14.54 3.17
N PRO A 244 27.45 15.09 4.16
CA PRO A 244 27.70 14.41 5.43
C PRO A 244 26.44 14.22 6.30
N ASN A 245 25.40 14.98 6.03
CA ASN A 245 24.11 14.94 6.75
C ASN A 245 23.04 14.10 6.06
N LEU A 246 23.33 13.53 4.89
CA LEU A 246 22.39 12.70 4.12
C LEU A 246 22.91 11.27 3.99
N GLN A 247 21.99 10.33 3.96
CA GLN A 247 22.26 8.91 3.70
C GLN A 247 21.50 8.45 2.48
N MET A 248 22.20 7.93 1.49
CA MET A 248 21.58 7.24 0.37
C MET A 248 21.35 5.79 0.70
N VAL A 249 20.10 5.35 0.54
CA VAL A 249 19.70 3.95 0.70
C VAL A 249 19.24 3.45 -0.67
N THR A 250 19.92 2.42 -1.17
CA THR A 250 19.56 1.73 -2.41
C THR A 250 19.05 0.33 -2.10
N GLY A 251 18.17 -0.17 -2.94
CA GLY A 251 17.65 -1.53 -2.80
C GLY A 251 17.09 -2.05 -4.10
N ASN A 252 17.12 -3.35 -4.27
CA ASN A 252 16.46 -4.00 -5.38
C ASN A 252 14.95 -3.83 -5.26
N THR A 253 14.32 -3.49 -6.38
CA THR A 253 12.86 -3.37 -6.46
C THR A 253 12.32 -4.41 -7.43
N MET A 254 11.08 -4.84 -7.24
CA MET A 254 10.36 -5.68 -8.20
C MET A 254 9.76 -4.86 -9.36
N ARG A 255 10.26 -3.65 -9.59
CA ARG A 255 9.79 -2.79 -10.68
C ARG A 255 10.24 -3.36 -12.02
N ILE A 256 9.29 -3.58 -12.91
CA ILE A 256 9.54 -4.01 -14.28
C ILE A 256 9.19 -2.84 -15.19
N VAL A 257 10.12 -2.47 -16.07
CA VAL A 257 9.84 -1.56 -17.19
C VAL A 257 9.47 -2.39 -18.41
N PHE A 258 8.31 -2.13 -18.98
CA PHE A 258 7.83 -2.89 -20.14
C PHE A 258 7.20 -1.97 -21.17
N MET A 259 7.20 -2.41 -22.42
CA MET A 259 6.47 -1.78 -23.52
C MET A 259 5.17 -2.54 -23.73
N GLN A 260 4.05 -1.86 -23.58
CA GLN A 260 2.74 -2.42 -23.89
C GLN A 260 2.34 -2.05 -25.32
N MET A 261 2.02 -3.04 -26.13
CA MET A 261 1.56 -2.87 -27.51
C MET A 261 0.04 -3.07 -27.57
N ASN A 262 -0.69 -2.05 -27.98
CA ASN A 262 -2.14 -2.14 -28.16
C ASN A 262 -2.46 -2.85 -29.48
N ILE A 263 -3.05 -4.05 -29.38
CA ILE A 263 -3.45 -4.89 -30.53
C ILE A 263 -4.97 -5.00 -30.71
N GLN A 264 -5.76 -4.21 -29.97
CA GLN A 264 -7.22 -4.25 -30.05
C GLN A 264 -7.72 -3.66 -31.36
N ASP A 265 -8.98 -3.97 -31.70
CA ASP A 265 -9.64 -3.36 -32.85
C ASP A 265 -9.80 -1.85 -32.63
N GLY A 266 -9.61 -1.07 -33.71
CA GLY A 266 -9.64 0.40 -33.62
C GLY A 266 -8.35 1.05 -33.09
N THR A 267 -7.27 0.28 -32.82
CA THR A 267 -5.97 0.86 -32.47
C THR A 267 -5.46 1.81 -33.58
N PRO A 268 -4.81 2.95 -33.21
CA PRO A 268 -4.19 3.84 -34.18
C PRO A 268 -2.99 3.22 -34.92
N ALA A 269 -2.46 2.09 -34.43
CA ALA A 269 -1.34 1.37 -35.03
C ALA A 269 -1.72 -0.09 -35.36
N PRO A 270 -2.57 -0.32 -36.40
CA PRO A 270 -3.07 -1.65 -36.76
C PRO A 270 -1.95 -2.64 -37.14
N GLN A 271 -0.77 -2.14 -37.55
CA GLN A 271 0.41 -2.94 -37.86
C GLN A 271 0.89 -3.78 -36.67
N LEU A 272 0.61 -3.33 -35.44
CA LEU A 272 0.95 -4.06 -34.22
C LEU A 272 0.16 -5.36 -34.04
N LYS A 273 -0.91 -5.58 -34.80
CA LYS A 273 -1.62 -6.86 -34.83
C LYS A 273 -0.78 -7.98 -35.49
N ASP A 274 0.11 -7.62 -36.42
CA ASP A 274 1.05 -8.58 -37.01
C ASP A 274 2.14 -8.93 -36.00
N GLU A 275 2.23 -10.22 -35.65
CA GLU A 275 3.23 -10.74 -34.71
C GLU A 275 4.66 -10.44 -35.15
N ARG A 276 4.92 -10.46 -36.48
CA ARG A 276 6.25 -10.18 -37.04
C ARG A 276 6.68 -8.75 -36.72
N VAL A 277 5.76 -7.79 -36.78
CA VAL A 277 6.03 -6.38 -36.41
C VAL A 277 6.37 -6.27 -34.94
N ARG A 278 5.63 -6.94 -34.06
CA ARG A 278 5.92 -6.94 -32.63
C ARG A 278 7.28 -7.57 -32.33
N LYS A 279 7.61 -8.70 -32.97
CA LYS A 279 8.93 -9.33 -32.85
C LYS A 279 10.04 -8.43 -33.34
N ALA A 280 9.87 -7.75 -34.48
CA ALA A 280 10.86 -6.82 -35.02
C ALA A 280 11.16 -5.68 -34.01
N ILE A 281 10.13 -5.10 -33.41
CA ILE A 281 10.29 -4.06 -32.36
C ILE A 281 11.09 -4.60 -31.18
N ILE A 282 10.78 -5.83 -30.68
CA ILE A 282 11.50 -6.44 -29.56
C ILE A 282 12.98 -6.67 -29.90
N HIS A 283 13.26 -7.13 -31.12
CA HIS A 283 14.65 -7.36 -31.56
C HIS A 283 15.44 -6.06 -31.83
N ALA A 284 14.74 -4.96 -32.10
CA ALA A 284 15.39 -3.65 -32.29
C ALA A 284 15.83 -2.99 -30.97
N ILE A 285 15.41 -3.50 -29.82
CA ILE A 285 15.76 -2.94 -28.49
C ILE A 285 17.01 -3.61 -27.97
N ASP A 286 18.10 -2.85 -27.86
CA ASP A 286 19.32 -3.28 -27.18
C ASP A 286 19.17 -3.12 -25.66
N ARG A 287 18.75 -4.21 -25.03
CA ARG A 287 18.51 -4.24 -23.56
C ARG A 287 19.82 -4.06 -22.77
N ASP A 288 20.92 -4.58 -23.28
CA ASP A 288 22.22 -4.50 -22.58
C ASP A 288 22.74 -3.05 -22.57
N ALA A 289 22.54 -2.33 -23.68
CA ALA A 289 22.86 -0.91 -23.74
C ALA A 289 21.97 -0.09 -22.79
N MET A 290 20.67 -0.41 -22.69
CA MET A 290 19.75 0.26 -21.77
C MET A 290 20.09 0.03 -20.28
N LEU A 291 20.69 -1.12 -19.93
CA LEU A 291 21.07 -1.44 -18.55
C LEU A 291 22.41 -0.81 -18.14
N LYS A 292 23.25 -0.44 -19.10
CA LYS A 292 24.58 0.16 -18.85
C LYS A 292 24.55 1.68 -18.69
N ASN A 293 23.51 2.32 -19.21
CA ASN A 293 23.29 3.76 -19.15
C ASN A 293 22.18 4.12 -18.14
#